data_ca37758d19f5424c26c73aefdeb251ad
#
_entry.id   ca37758d19f5424c26c73aefdeb251ad
#
_cell.length_a   1.000
_cell.length_b   1.000
_cell.length_c   1.000
_cell.angle_alpha   90.00
_cell.angle_beta   90.00
_cell.angle_gamma   90.00
#
_symmetry.space_group_name_H-M   'P 1'
#
loop_
_entity.id
_entity.type
_entity.pdbx_description
1 polymer ?
#
loop_
_entity_poly.entity_id
_entity_poly.type
_entity_poly.pdbx_seq_one_letter_code
_entity_poly.pdbx_strand_id
1 'polypeptide(L)'
;MYGLYWKSMKSLGMTSMLVAAFTAPFTVSAATDAPAAPQSTASVPSDADLAATRCAIGEERIVPGDYYYCIAEQTYGEQRYEYAQKFFTTAASWASKPAQYVLGVMALAGDHQPVNRPLGLAWLALAAERPRSNFESAYKSAYAAATVDERRAAEELLKTMRPTYGDATAAPRAQERYAQGMAQLRRVESNGGNYCMEGVSTAAQSSMAPDPSQCPPIQVVVSAVDKAATNLFDGWKGHVTVGPLQQVAAPTDAAPGTK
;
A
#
# COMPACT_ATOMS: atom_id res chain seq x y z
N MET A 1 0.10 7.01 3.12
CA MET A 1 0.35 7.98 2.03
C MET A 1 1.24 7.27 1.02
N TYR A 2 0.64 6.48 0.13
CA TYR A 2 1.37 5.69 -0.85
C TYR A 2 1.37 6.44 -2.18
N GLY A 3 2.46 7.17 -2.47
CA GLY A 3 2.67 7.90 -3.72
C GLY A 3 3.83 7.30 -4.50
N LEU A 4 3.65 6.10 -5.04
CA LEU A 4 4.56 5.56 -6.05
C LEU A 4 4.12 6.08 -7.42
N TYR A 5 4.59 7.25 -7.82
CA TYR A 5 4.56 7.69 -9.21
C TYR A 5 5.79 7.15 -9.92
N TRP A 6 5.59 6.11 -10.70
CA TRP A 6 6.63 5.51 -11.54
C TRP A 6 6.96 6.41 -12.72
N LYS A 7 8.23 6.76 -12.85
CA LYS A 7 8.76 7.60 -13.91
C LYS A 7 9.12 6.73 -15.12
N SER A 8 8.25 6.63 -16.11
CA SER A 8 8.66 6.35 -17.49
C SER A 8 7.57 6.70 -18.50
N MET A 9 7.44 7.98 -18.84
CA MET A 9 6.91 8.37 -20.13
C MET A 9 7.97 9.23 -20.83
N LYS A 10 8.74 8.57 -21.71
CA LYS A 10 9.57 9.29 -22.68
C LYS A 10 8.65 10.04 -23.64
N SER A 11 8.85 11.36 -23.71
CA SER A 11 8.15 12.31 -24.55
C SER A 11 8.20 11.90 -26.04
N LEU A 12 7.05 11.69 -26.66
CA LEU A 12 6.92 11.76 -28.11
C LEU A 12 6.81 13.23 -28.51
N GLY A 13 7.62 13.61 -29.50
CA GLY A 13 7.78 14.96 -30.00
C GLY A 13 6.47 15.58 -30.50
N MET A 14 6.26 16.81 -30.09
CA MET A 14 5.19 17.68 -30.58
C MET A 14 5.77 18.55 -31.70
N THR A 15 5.30 18.30 -32.92
CA THR A 15 5.50 19.16 -34.10
C THR A 15 4.80 20.50 -33.87
N SER A 16 5.58 21.57 -34.04
CA SER A 16 5.11 22.95 -34.03
C SER A 16 4.09 23.26 -35.13
N MET A 17 2.95 23.80 -34.75
CA MET A 17 2.07 24.55 -35.65
C MET A 17 1.99 26.00 -35.17
N LEU A 18 2.54 26.89 -36.01
CA LEU A 18 2.43 28.36 -35.90
C LEU A 18 0.97 28.74 -36.18
N VAL A 19 0.34 29.48 -35.28
CA VAL A 19 -0.87 30.27 -35.57
C VAL A 19 -0.71 31.68 -35.03
N ALA A 20 -1.07 32.61 -35.88
CA ALA A 20 -0.86 34.05 -35.82
C ALA A 20 -1.55 34.77 -34.67
N ALA A 21 -0.97 35.89 -34.30
CA ALA A 21 -1.38 36.83 -33.27
C ALA A 21 -2.72 37.54 -33.58
N PHE A 22 -3.58 37.60 -32.55
CA PHE A 22 -4.59 38.65 -32.40
C PHE A 22 -4.34 39.35 -31.07
N THR A 23 -3.97 40.63 -31.16
CA THR A 23 -3.78 41.50 -30.01
C THR A 23 -5.11 42.16 -29.64
N ALA A 24 -5.64 41.88 -28.43
CA ALA A 24 -6.65 42.66 -27.77
C ALA A 24 -6.11 43.10 -26.38
N PRO A 25 -6.28 44.37 -25.95
CA PRO A 25 -5.84 44.79 -24.65
C PRO A 25 -6.80 44.34 -23.56
N PHE A 26 -6.35 43.43 -22.70
CA PHE A 26 -7.07 43.09 -21.47
C PHE A 26 -6.48 43.88 -20.30
N THR A 27 -7.32 44.61 -19.61
CA THR A 27 -7.05 45.26 -18.33
C THR A 27 -6.75 44.21 -17.27
N VAL A 28 -5.54 44.26 -16.71
CA VAL A 28 -5.12 43.43 -15.61
C VAL A 28 -5.76 43.95 -14.30
N SER A 29 -6.72 43.23 -13.76
CA SER A 29 -7.09 43.37 -12.34
C SER A 29 -6.06 42.60 -11.51
N ALA A 30 -5.38 43.32 -10.63
CA ALA A 30 -4.48 42.71 -9.64
C ALA A 30 -5.30 41.88 -8.65
N ALA A 31 -5.28 40.56 -8.82
CA ALA A 31 -5.69 39.63 -7.78
C ALA A 31 -4.54 39.49 -6.78
N THR A 32 -4.83 39.82 -5.53
CA THR A 32 -3.91 39.66 -4.40
C THR A 32 -3.55 38.19 -4.26
N ASP A 33 -2.29 37.85 -4.55
CA ASP A 33 -1.75 36.50 -4.34
C ASP A 33 -1.78 36.16 -2.85
N ALA A 34 -2.71 35.29 -2.46
CA ALA A 34 -2.59 34.57 -1.21
C ALA A 34 -1.41 33.57 -1.33
N PRO A 35 -0.54 33.46 -0.32
CA PRO A 35 0.58 32.54 -0.38
C PRO A 35 0.05 31.12 -0.54
N ALA A 36 0.40 30.47 -1.66
CA ALA A 36 0.12 29.08 -1.90
C ALA A 36 0.81 28.24 -0.80
N ALA A 37 0.03 27.44 -0.10
CA ALA A 37 0.56 26.47 0.84
C ALA A 37 1.60 25.58 0.14
N PRO A 38 2.73 25.26 0.78
CA PRO A 38 3.76 24.42 0.17
C PRO A 38 3.13 23.05 -0.18
N GLN A 39 2.97 22.80 -1.47
CA GLN A 39 2.64 21.47 -1.97
C GLN A 39 3.88 20.62 -1.72
N SER A 40 3.76 19.70 -0.75
CA SER A 40 4.74 18.66 -0.53
C SER A 40 4.79 17.78 -1.78
N THR A 41 5.70 18.08 -2.69
CA THR A 41 6.05 17.18 -3.80
C THR A 41 6.78 15.99 -3.17
N ALA A 42 6.05 14.94 -2.83
CA ALA A 42 6.66 13.68 -2.47
C ALA A 42 7.54 13.25 -3.66
N SER A 43 8.85 13.30 -3.48
CA SER A 43 9.80 12.83 -4.49
C SER A 43 9.59 11.33 -4.71
N VAL A 44 9.62 10.90 -5.97
CA VAL A 44 9.63 9.47 -6.28
C VAL A 44 10.88 8.86 -5.66
N PRO A 45 10.79 7.79 -4.86
CA PRO A 45 11.95 7.17 -4.25
C PRO A 45 12.92 6.66 -5.32
N SER A 46 14.22 6.84 -5.09
CA SER A 46 15.26 6.25 -5.94
C SER A 46 15.49 4.79 -5.60
N ASP A 47 16.21 4.06 -6.46
CA ASP A 47 16.60 2.67 -6.17
C ASP A 47 17.40 2.57 -4.86
N ALA A 48 18.23 3.56 -4.56
CA ALA A 48 18.98 3.62 -3.30
C ALA A 48 18.05 3.80 -2.08
N ASP A 49 16.99 4.62 -2.20
CA ASP A 49 16.01 4.78 -1.14
C ASP A 49 15.23 3.47 -0.91
N LEU A 50 14.86 2.78 -1.98
CA LEU A 50 14.18 1.48 -1.92
C LEU A 50 15.09 0.42 -1.30
N ALA A 51 16.36 0.33 -1.71
CA ALA A 51 17.33 -0.61 -1.16
C ALA A 51 17.63 -0.36 0.33
N ALA A 52 17.50 0.89 0.79
CA ALA A 52 17.67 1.27 2.18
C ALA A 52 16.43 1.02 3.05
N THR A 53 15.32 0.58 2.46
CA THR A 53 14.08 0.27 3.20
C THR A 53 14.35 -0.83 4.23
N ARG A 54 13.85 -0.66 5.45
CA ARG A 54 13.98 -1.64 6.52
C ARG A 54 12.65 -2.32 6.75
N CYS A 55 12.64 -3.63 6.64
CA CYS A 55 11.46 -4.45 6.83
C CYS A 55 11.51 -5.15 8.20
N ALA A 56 10.36 -5.23 8.85
CA ALA A 56 10.24 -5.78 10.20
C ALA A 56 10.27 -7.31 10.17
N ILE A 57 11.44 -7.93 10.35
CA ILE A 57 11.60 -9.39 10.37
C ILE A 57 10.78 -9.97 11.53
N GLY A 58 9.93 -10.93 11.23
CA GLY A 58 8.95 -11.50 12.17
C GLY A 58 7.52 -11.06 11.87
N GLU A 59 7.34 -9.95 11.16
CA GLU A 59 6.03 -9.46 10.72
C GLU A 59 5.37 -10.38 9.71
N GLU A 60 6.14 -11.12 8.90
CA GLU A 60 5.64 -12.10 7.92
C GLU A 60 4.72 -13.15 8.54
N ARG A 61 4.83 -13.35 9.85
CA ARG A 61 4.00 -14.30 10.60
C ARG A 61 2.62 -13.73 10.95
N ILE A 62 2.46 -12.41 10.88
CA ILE A 62 1.27 -11.70 11.36
C ILE A 62 0.60 -10.94 10.22
N VAL A 63 1.35 -10.09 9.50
CA VAL A 63 0.88 -9.26 8.38
C VAL A 63 1.73 -9.52 7.12
N PRO A 64 1.67 -10.74 6.55
CA PRO A 64 2.55 -11.11 5.43
C PRO A 64 2.37 -10.20 4.21
N GLY A 65 1.19 -9.63 3.98
CA GLY A 65 0.96 -8.73 2.85
C GLY A 65 1.76 -7.43 2.90
N ASP A 66 1.97 -6.87 4.09
CA ASP A 66 2.79 -5.67 4.30
C ASP A 66 4.29 -6.04 4.27
N TYR A 67 4.67 -7.08 5.00
CA TYR A 67 6.05 -7.55 5.05
C TYR A 67 6.62 -7.87 3.66
N TYR A 68 5.94 -8.71 2.87
CA TYR A 68 6.43 -9.09 1.55
C TYR A 68 6.39 -7.93 0.55
N TYR A 69 5.51 -6.96 0.74
CA TYR A 69 5.56 -5.72 -0.03
C TYR A 69 6.83 -4.93 0.28
N CYS A 70 7.16 -4.76 1.55
CA CYS A 70 8.40 -4.12 2.00
C CYS A 70 9.66 -4.81 1.43
N ILE A 71 9.76 -6.14 1.58
CA ILE A 71 10.89 -6.92 1.03
C ILE A 71 10.96 -6.81 -0.50
N ALA A 72 9.82 -6.72 -1.18
CA ALA A 72 9.79 -6.55 -2.62
C ALA A 72 10.37 -5.18 -3.04
N GLU A 73 10.02 -4.10 -2.35
CA GLU A 73 10.58 -2.77 -2.59
C GLU A 73 12.09 -2.75 -2.36
N GLN A 74 12.56 -3.28 -1.22
CA GLN A 74 13.98 -3.39 -0.92
C GLN A 74 14.73 -4.17 -1.99
N THR A 75 14.23 -5.36 -2.34
CA THR A 75 14.84 -6.26 -3.33
C THR A 75 14.84 -5.63 -4.73
N TYR A 76 13.82 -4.82 -5.06
CA TYR A 76 13.77 -4.07 -6.29
C TYR A 76 14.86 -2.98 -6.33
N GLY A 77 15.02 -2.22 -5.25
CA GLY A 77 16.09 -1.24 -5.12
C GLY A 77 17.50 -1.85 -5.18
N GLU A 78 17.67 -3.10 -4.74
CA GLU A 78 18.89 -3.90 -4.88
C GLU A 78 19.09 -4.42 -6.31
N GLN A 79 18.22 -4.08 -7.26
CA GLN A 79 18.22 -4.51 -8.67
C GLN A 79 18.05 -6.04 -8.85
N ARG A 80 17.46 -6.71 -7.88
CA ARG A 80 17.15 -8.15 -7.91
C ARG A 80 15.71 -8.38 -8.37
N TYR A 81 15.40 -7.93 -9.56
CA TYR A 81 14.03 -7.75 -10.10
C TYR A 81 13.17 -9.00 -10.12
N GLU A 82 13.75 -10.16 -10.46
CA GLU A 82 13.00 -11.43 -10.45
C GLU A 82 12.55 -11.83 -9.04
N TYR A 83 13.38 -11.58 -8.02
CA TYR A 83 13.00 -11.82 -6.63
C TYR A 83 11.97 -10.80 -6.14
N ALA A 84 12.15 -9.53 -6.50
CA ALA A 84 11.19 -8.48 -6.19
C ALA A 84 9.80 -8.83 -6.74
N GLN A 85 9.71 -9.28 -8.00
CA GLN A 85 8.45 -9.70 -8.61
C GLN A 85 7.81 -10.88 -7.87
N LYS A 86 8.60 -11.86 -7.42
CA LYS A 86 8.10 -12.98 -6.59
C LYS A 86 7.55 -12.48 -5.26
N PHE A 87 8.24 -11.56 -4.59
CA PHE A 87 7.78 -10.99 -3.33
C PHE A 87 6.55 -10.12 -3.51
N PHE A 88 6.46 -9.28 -4.56
CA PHE A 88 5.22 -8.57 -4.90
C PHE A 88 4.06 -9.53 -5.14
N THR A 89 4.29 -10.64 -5.86
CA THR A 89 3.26 -11.67 -6.09
C THR A 89 2.83 -12.33 -4.79
N THR A 90 3.76 -12.61 -3.88
CA THR A 90 3.44 -13.12 -2.55
C THR A 90 2.62 -12.12 -1.75
N ALA A 91 3.04 -10.85 -1.70
CA ALA A 91 2.29 -9.78 -1.03
C ALA A 91 0.88 -9.62 -1.60
N ALA A 92 0.76 -9.64 -2.94
CA ALA A 92 -0.53 -9.57 -3.63
C ALA A 92 -1.48 -10.70 -3.22
N SER A 93 -0.95 -11.92 -2.98
CA SER A 93 -1.74 -13.06 -2.51
C SER A 93 -2.28 -12.87 -1.08
N TRP A 94 -1.70 -11.97 -0.30
CA TRP A 94 -2.12 -11.56 1.04
C TRP A 94 -2.88 -10.23 1.04
N ALA A 95 -3.58 -9.91 -0.06
CA ALA A 95 -4.42 -8.72 -0.22
C ALA A 95 -3.68 -7.37 -0.26
N SER A 96 -2.37 -7.35 -0.49
CA SER A 96 -1.61 -6.10 -0.66
C SER A 96 -1.99 -5.41 -1.97
N LYS A 97 -2.82 -4.37 -1.87
CA LYS A 97 -3.25 -3.58 -3.04
C LYS A 97 -2.11 -2.79 -3.67
N PRO A 98 -1.14 -2.22 -2.91
CA PRO A 98 0.06 -1.64 -3.49
C PRO A 98 0.87 -2.65 -4.32
N ALA A 99 1.04 -3.89 -3.84
CA ALA A 99 1.74 -4.93 -4.59
C ALA A 99 1.02 -5.29 -5.91
N GLN A 100 -0.30 -5.42 -5.88
CA GLN A 100 -1.11 -5.64 -7.09
C GLN A 100 -0.96 -4.49 -8.08
N TYR A 101 -0.93 -3.25 -7.60
CA TYR A 101 -0.69 -2.07 -8.44
C TYR A 101 0.69 -2.11 -9.10
N VAL A 102 1.75 -2.35 -8.32
CA VAL A 102 3.13 -2.43 -8.84
C VAL A 102 3.24 -3.52 -9.92
N LEU A 103 2.73 -4.73 -9.67
CA LEU A 103 2.70 -5.81 -10.66
C LEU A 103 1.95 -5.41 -11.94
N GLY A 104 0.87 -4.65 -11.80
CA GLY A 104 0.12 -4.11 -12.93
C GLY A 104 0.94 -3.15 -13.76
N VAL A 105 1.62 -2.19 -13.13
CA VAL A 105 2.49 -1.21 -13.80
C VAL A 105 3.69 -1.90 -14.46
N MET A 106 4.35 -2.83 -13.77
CA MET A 106 5.46 -3.62 -14.32
C MET A 106 5.05 -4.36 -15.59
N ALA A 107 3.87 -5.01 -15.59
CA ALA A 107 3.38 -5.73 -16.77
C ALA A 107 2.97 -4.80 -17.92
N LEU A 108 2.40 -3.63 -17.64
CA LEU A 108 2.06 -2.63 -18.65
C LEU A 108 3.28 -1.99 -19.29
N ALA A 109 4.30 -1.68 -18.50
CA ALA A 109 5.51 -1.01 -18.93
C ALA A 109 6.56 -1.96 -19.54
N GLY A 110 6.47 -3.26 -19.26
CA GLY A 110 7.53 -4.21 -19.58
C GLY A 110 8.77 -4.01 -18.67
N ASP A 111 8.54 -3.61 -17.43
CA ASP A 111 9.59 -3.31 -16.48
C ASP A 111 10.23 -4.60 -15.98
N HIS A 112 11.48 -4.85 -16.39
CA HIS A 112 12.25 -6.08 -16.16
C HIS A 112 11.52 -7.39 -16.52
N GLN A 113 10.55 -7.30 -17.40
CA GLN A 113 9.77 -8.41 -17.97
C GLN A 113 9.19 -8.01 -19.32
N PRO A 114 8.76 -8.94 -20.18
CA PRO A 114 8.05 -8.59 -21.42
C PRO A 114 6.75 -7.83 -21.13
N VAL A 115 6.43 -6.85 -21.99
CA VAL A 115 5.13 -6.14 -21.94
C VAL A 115 3.99 -7.15 -22.05
N ASN A 116 3.07 -7.09 -21.08
CA ASN A 116 1.86 -7.91 -21.07
C ASN A 116 0.68 -7.04 -20.60
N ARG A 117 0.07 -6.33 -21.56
CA ARG A 117 -1.01 -5.38 -21.29
C ARG A 117 -2.26 -6.03 -20.65
N PRO A 118 -2.74 -7.22 -21.14
CA PRO A 118 -3.84 -7.92 -20.47
C PRO A 118 -3.54 -8.26 -19.00
N LEU A 119 -2.35 -8.78 -18.71
CA LEU A 119 -1.93 -9.09 -17.35
C LEU A 119 -1.85 -7.83 -16.47
N GLY A 120 -1.30 -6.74 -17.02
CA GLY A 120 -1.25 -5.45 -16.32
C GLY A 120 -2.63 -4.91 -15.97
N LEU A 121 -3.59 -5.00 -16.90
CA LEU A 121 -4.99 -4.63 -16.66
C LEU A 121 -5.64 -5.51 -15.57
N ALA A 122 -5.39 -6.81 -15.58
CA ALA A 122 -5.92 -7.73 -14.58
C ALA A 122 -5.39 -7.40 -13.17
N TRP A 123 -4.09 -7.14 -13.03
CA TRP A 123 -3.50 -6.71 -11.76
C TRP A 123 -4.05 -5.36 -11.29
N LEU A 124 -4.17 -4.35 -12.17
CA LEU A 124 -4.73 -3.05 -11.82
C LEU A 124 -6.21 -3.15 -11.42
N ALA A 125 -6.99 -4.03 -12.05
CA ALA A 125 -8.38 -4.29 -11.66
C ALA A 125 -8.47 -4.86 -10.23
N LEU A 126 -7.57 -5.78 -9.86
CA LEU A 126 -7.48 -6.31 -8.48
C LEU A 126 -7.07 -5.22 -7.49
N ALA A 127 -6.10 -4.37 -7.84
CA ALA A 127 -5.69 -3.25 -7.00
C ALA A 127 -6.83 -2.27 -6.74
N ALA A 128 -7.70 -2.07 -7.73
CA ALA A 128 -8.82 -1.13 -7.69
C ALA A 128 -10.12 -1.73 -7.10
N GLU A 129 -10.14 -2.96 -6.58
CA GLU A 129 -11.38 -3.61 -6.08
C GLU A 129 -12.03 -2.89 -4.90
N ARG A 130 -11.24 -2.16 -4.08
CA ARG A 130 -11.77 -1.49 -2.89
C ARG A 130 -12.45 -0.17 -3.23
N PRO A 131 -13.56 0.17 -2.56
CA PRO A 131 -14.22 1.45 -2.77
C PRO A 131 -13.28 2.63 -2.49
N ARG A 132 -13.28 3.63 -3.37
CA ARG A 132 -12.41 4.81 -3.29
C ARG A 132 -10.92 4.47 -3.26
N SER A 133 -10.54 3.39 -3.93
CA SER A 133 -9.15 2.98 -4.07
C SER A 133 -8.32 4.08 -4.74
N ASN A 134 -7.15 4.36 -4.18
CA ASN A 134 -6.16 5.26 -4.80
C ASN A 134 -5.67 4.74 -6.15
N PHE A 135 -5.89 3.46 -6.46
CA PHE A 135 -5.48 2.81 -7.72
C PHE A 135 -6.56 2.83 -8.80
N GLU A 136 -7.78 3.29 -8.48
CA GLU A 136 -8.92 3.31 -9.40
C GLU A 136 -8.64 4.16 -10.65
N SER A 137 -8.00 5.31 -10.49
CA SER A 137 -7.65 6.19 -11.60
C SER A 137 -6.66 5.55 -12.57
N ALA A 138 -5.65 4.83 -12.06
CA ALA A 138 -4.68 4.11 -12.86
C ALA A 138 -5.34 2.97 -13.65
N TYR A 139 -6.22 2.19 -13.00
CA TYR A 139 -7.00 1.17 -13.70
C TYR A 139 -7.87 1.75 -14.82
N LYS A 140 -8.66 2.79 -14.53
CA LYS A 140 -9.52 3.46 -15.52
C LYS A 140 -8.73 3.98 -16.72
N SER A 141 -7.60 4.62 -16.46
CA SER A 141 -6.71 5.14 -17.51
C SER A 141 -6.16 4.02 -18.39
N ALA A 142 -5.62 2.96 -17.78
CA ALA A 142 -5.10 1.81 -18.52
C ALA A 142 -6.19 1.08 -19.31
N TYR A 143 -7.39 0.91 -18.72
CA TYR A 143 -8.53 0.28 -19.36
C TYR A 143 -9.02 1.09 -20.57
N ALA A 144 -9.09 2.42 -20.47
CA ALA A 144 -9.48 3.29 -21.57
C ALA A 144 -8.49 3.20 -22.75
N ALA A 145 -7.20 3.08 -22.46
CA ALA A 145 -6.14 2.96 -23.48
C ALA A 145 -6.00 1.56 -24.08
N ALA A 146 -6.69 0.55 -23.55
CA ALA A 146 -6.58 -0.83 -23.99
C ALA A 146 -7.53 -1.12 -25.16
N THR A 147 -7.12 -2.03 -26.05
CA THR A 147 -7.97 -2.57 -27.12
C THR A 147 -9.07 -3.48 -26.56
N VAL A 148 -10.08 -3.77 -27.38
CA VAL A 148 -11.17 -4.70 -27.01
C VAL A 148 -10.63 -6.10 -26.70
N ASP A 149 -9.64 -6.56 -27.48
CA ASP A 149 -9.04 -7.89 -27.27
C ASP A 149 -8.19 -7.96 -26.00
N GLU A 150 -7.43 -6.91 -25.70
CA GLU A 150 -6.69 -6.80 -24.44
C GLU A 150 -7.62 -6.80 -23.22
N ARG A 151 -8.75 -6.10 -23.28
CA ARG A 151 -9.75 -6.10 -22.19
C ARG A 151 -10.37 -7.48 -22.00
N ARG A 152 -10.75 -8.15 -23.10
CA ARG A 152 -11.28 -9.53 -23.05
C ARG A 152 -10.27 -10.50 -22.44
N ALA A 153 -9.02 -10.45 -22.88
CA ALA A 153 -7.95 -11.27 -22.33
C ALA A 153 -7.69 -10.98 -20.84
N ALA A 154 -7.76 -9.72 -20.42
CA ALA A 154 -7.65 -9.33 -19.02
C ALA A 154 -8.80 -9.89 -18.15
N GLU A 155 -10.04 -9.90 -18.66
CA GLU A 155 -11.19 -10.49 -17.98
C GLU A 155 -11.02 -12.00 -17.77
N GLU A 156 -10.50 -12.73 -18.76
CA GLU A 156 -10.21 -14.16 -18.61
C GLU A 156 -9.10 -14.40 -17.56
N LEU A 157 -8.05 -13.59 -17.57
CA LEU A 157 -7.02 -13.64 -16.52
C LEU A 157 -7.60 -13.37 -15.12
N LEU A 158 -8.47 -12.37 -15.00
CA LEU A 158 -9.12 -12.05 -13.72
C LEU A 158 -9.92 -13.22 -13.15
N LYS A 159 -10.60 -14.01 -13.98
CA LYS A 159 -11.35 -15.20 -13.53
C LYS A 159 -10.42 -16.20 -12.84
N THR A 160 -9.20 -16.39 -13.34
CA THR A 160 -8.21 -17.31 -12.77
C THR A 160 -7.45 -16.69 -11.59
N MET A 161 -7.29 -15.38 -11.56
CA MET A 161 -6.52 -14.67 -10.53
C MET A 161 -7.34 -14.39 -9.25
N ARG A 162 -8.62 -14.06 -9.38
CA ARG A 162 -9.50 -13.71 -8.23
C ARG A 162 -9.54 -14.73 -7.10
N PRO A 163 -9.57 -16.05 -7.36
CA PRO A 163 -9.55 -17.04 -6.27
C PRO A 163 -8.31 -16.96 -5.38
N THR A 164 -7.20 -16.41 -5.87
CA THR A 164 -5.95 -16.27 -5.12
C THR A 164 -5.75 -14.85 -4.59
N TYR A 165 -6.03 -13.83 -5.41
CA TYR A 165 -5.61 -12.45 -5.21
C TYR A 165 -6.76 -11.48 -4.93
N GLY A 166 -8.00 -11.86 -5.24
CA GLY A 166 -9.18 -11.01 -5.03
C GLY A 166 -9.51 -10.82 -3.55
N ASP A 167 -10.05 -9.67 -3.19
CA ASP A 167 -10.39 -9.34 -1.80
C ASP A 167 -11.39 -10.32 -1.18
N ALA A 168 -12.25 -10.96 -1.97
CA ALA A 168 -13.19 -11.97 -1.45
C ALA A 168 -12.51 -13.18 -0.81
N THR A 169 -11.26 -13.46 -1.17
CA THR A 169 -10.49 -14.63 -0.69
C THR A 169 -9.21 -14.23 0.03
N ALA A 170 -8.45 -13.30 -0.54
CA ALA A 170 -7.16 -12.89 0.02
C ALA A 170 -7.30 -12.08 1.31
N ALA A 171 -8.28 -11.16 1.38
CA ALA A 171 -8.43 -10.29 2.54
C ALA A 171 -8.93 -11.06 3.79
N PRO A 172 -9.95 -11.94 3.74
CA PRO A 172 -10.30 -12.80 4.88
C PRO A 172 -9.14 -13.66 5.36
N ARG A 173 -8.36 -14.26 4.45
CA ARG A 173 -7.18 -15.06 4.79
C ARG A 173 -6.12 -14.21 5.52
N ALA A 174 -5.85 -13.01 5.02
CA ALA A 174 -4.91 -12.08 5.64
C ALA A 174 -5.41 -11.63 7.03
N GLN A 175 -6.72 -11.37 7.17
CA GLN A 175 -7.33 -11.00 8.44
C GLN A 175 -7.27 -12.12 9.47
N GLU A 176 -7.53 -13.35 9.06
CA GLU A 176 -7.41 -14.51 9.95
C GLU A 176 -5.97 -14.67 10.45
N ARG A 177 -4.99 -14.52 9.55
CA ARG A 177 -3.57 -14.56 9.89
C ARG A 177 -3.19 -13.47 10.90
N TYR A 178 -3.64 -12.24 10.67
CA TYR A 178 -3.46 -11.12 11.59
C TYR A 178 -4.10 -11.41 12.96
N ALA A 179 -5.35 -11.87 13.00
CA ALA A 179 -6.05 -12.19 14.26
C ALA A 179 -5.32 -13.27 15.07
N GLN A 180 -4.83 -14.32 14.41
CA GLN A 180 -4.05 -15.39 15.04
C GLN A 180 -2.72 -14.84 15.60
N GLY A 181 -2.00 -14.01 14.83
CA GLY A 181 -0.75 -13.39 15.27
C GLY A 181 -0.95 -12.44 16.45
N MET A 182 -1.99 -11.61 16.42
CA MET A 182 -2.33 -10.72 17.53
C MET A 182 -2.73 -11.49 18.79
N ALA A 183 -3.46 -12.59 18.67
CA ALA A 183 -3.77 -13.47 19.80
C ALA A 183 -2.50 -14.09 20.41
N GLN A 184 -1.50 -14.40 19.59
CA GLN A 184 -0.19 -14.87 20.06
C GLN A 184 0.58 -13.76 20.80
N LEU A 185 0.65 -12.55 20.24
CA LEU A 185 1.31 -11.41 20.89
C LEU A 185 0.71 -11.12 22.26
N ARG A 186 -0.63 -11.09 22.37
CA ARG A 186 -1.33 -10.90 23.65
C ARG A 186 -1.03 -11.99 24.68
N ARG A 187 -0.88 -13.23 24.24
CA ARG A 187 -0.45 -14.34 25.15
C ARG A 187 0.98 -14.16 25.63
N VAL A 188 1.89 -13.73 24.74
CA VAL A 188 3.28 -13.44 25.13
C VAL A 188 3.30 -12.29 26.14
N GLU A 189 2.54 -11.23 25.89
CA GLU A 189 2.42 -10.07 26.80
C GLU A 189 1.89 -10.47 28.18
N SER A 190 0.80 -11.26 28.25
CA SER A 190 0.20 -11.67 29.53
C SER A 190 1.11 -12.57 30.36
N ASN A 191 2.04 -13.28 29.72
CA ASN A 191 3.01 -14.14 30.38
C ASN A 191 4.34 -13.41 30.71
N GLY A 192 4.42 -12.08 30.49
CA GLY A 192 5.64 -11.31 30.70
C GLY A 192 6.78 -11.66 29.73
N GLY A 193 6.48 -12.28 28.60
CA GLY A 193 7.44 -12.66 27.59
C GLY A 193 7.81 -11.50 26.64
N ASN A 194 8.88 -11.70 25.87
CA ASN A 194 9.32 -10.79 24.83
C ASN A 194 9.02 -11.37 23.43
N TYR A 195 8.69 -10.51 22.49
CA TYR A 195 8.58 -10.85 21.08
C TYR A 195 9.58 -10.00 20.29
N CYS A 196 10.65 -10.63 19.82
CA CYS A 196 11.67 -9.95 19.05
C CYS A 196 11.22 -9.81 17.59
N MET A 197 10.97 -8.57 17.19
CA MET A 197 10.71 -8.18 15.80
C MET A 197 11.78 -7.18 15.40
N GLU A 198 12.70 -7.60 14.53
CA GLU A 198 13.78 -6.75 14.05
C GLU A 198 13.22 -5.63 13.15
N GLY A 199 13.84 -4.46 13.16
CA GLY A 199 13.43 -3.32 12.32
C GLY A 199 12.30 -2.45 12.89
N VAL A 200 11.63 -2.87 13.96
CA VAL A 200 10.60 -2.08 14.65
C VAL A 200 11.20 -1.05 15.60
N SER A 201 12.40 -1.32 16.12
CA SER A 201 13.15 -0.37 16.95
C SER A 201 14.39 0.14 16.20
N THR A 202 14.80 1.38 16.51
CA THR A 202 16.01 2.01 15.96
C THR A 202 17.31 1.40 16.46
N ALA A 203 17.26 0.48 17.43
CA ALA A 203 18.43 -0.26 17.90
C ALA A 203 18.82 -1.26 16.82
N ALA A 204 20.03 -1.11 16.26
CA ALA A 204 20.62 -2.05 15.33
C ALA A 204 20.83 -3.39 16.05
N GLN A 205 19.95 -4.35 15.80
CA GLN A 205 20.07 -5.70 16.32
C GLN A 205 20.83 -6.56 15.32
N SER A 206 21.91 -7.18 15.78
CA SER A 206 22.63 -8.18 15.03
C SER A 206 21.80 -9.47 14.97
N SER A 207 21.65 -10.03 13.77
CA SER A 207 20.80 -11.18 13.46
C SER A 207 21.30 -12.54 14.03
N MET A 208 22.38 -12.55 14.84
CA MET A 208 23.02 -13.78 15.30
C MET A 208 22.71 -14.18 16.75
N ALA A 209 21.51 -14.39 17.10
CA ALA A 209 20.97 -14.68 18.43
C ALA A 209 20.55 -13.39 19.19
N PRO A 210 19.29 -12.98 19.04
CA PRO A 210 18.80 -11.77 19.71
C PRO A 210 18.86 -11.97 21.23
N ASP A 211 19.59 -11.09 21.91
CA ASP A 211 19.49 -10.98 23.34
C ASP A 211 18.04 -10.55 23.67
N PRO A 212 17.26 -11.36 24.40
CA PRO A 212 15.86 -11.01 24.71
C PRO A 212 15.69 -9.66 25.42
N SER A 213 16.74 -9.18 26.09
CA SER A 213 16.74 -7.86 26.75
C SER A 213 16.78 -6.68 25.76
N GLN A 214 17.16 -6.95 24.50
CA GLN A 214 17.24 -5.94 23.44
C GLN A 214 16.00 -5.95 22.52
N CYS A 215 15.05 -6.86 22.77
CA CYS A 215 13.81 -6.86 22.03
C CYS A 215 12.99 -5.59 22.34
N PRO A 216 12.29 -5.01 21.37
CA PRO A 216 11.41 -3.89 21.63
C PRO A 216 10.32 -4.31 22.63
N PRO A 217 9.81 -3.37 23.46
CA PRO A 217 8.65 -3.63 24.29
C PRO A 217 7.49 -4.15 23.43
N ILE A 218 6.76 -5.15 23.95
CA ILE A 218 5.71 -5.83 23.18
C ILE A 218 4.64 -4.86 22.68
N GLN A 219 4.36 -3.78 23.39
CA GLN A 219 3.42 -2.73 23.01
C GLN A 219 3.88 -2.00 21.73
N VAL A 220 5.19 -1.83 21.54
CA VAL A 220 5.77 -1.25 20.31
C VAL A 220 5.55 -2.20 19.14
N VAL A 221 5.75 -3.50 19.34
CA VAL A 221 5.49 -4.53 18.33
C VAL A 221 4.00 -4.56 17.97
N VAL A 222 3.11 -4.59 18.94
CA VAL A 222 1.65 -4.56 18.74
C VAL A 222 1.26 -3.33 17.92
N SER A 223 1.74 -2.14 18.31
CA SER A 223 1.42 -0.89 17.61
C SER A 223 1.93 -0.88 16.16
N ALA A 224 3.11 -1.43 15.90
CA ALA A 224 3.66 -1.53 14.54
C ALA A 224 2.83 -2.46 13.67
N VAL A 225 2.49 -3.64 14.20
CA VAL A 225 1.65 -4.63 13.52
C VAL A 225 0.24 -4.10 13.25
N ASP A 226 -0.38 -3.41 14.21
CA ASP A 226 -1.69 -2.77 14.03
C ASP A 226 -1.65 -1.70 12.94
N LYS A 227 -0.57 -0.92 12.87
CA LYS A 227 -0.38 0.08 11.81
C LYS A 227 -0.24 -0.59 10.44
N ALA A 228 0.57 -1.63 10.32
CA ALA A 228 0.73 -2.41 9.09
C ALA A 228 -0.61 -3.01 8.63
N ALA A 229 -1.36 -3.61 9.57
CA ALA A 229 -2.68 -4.15 9.28
C ALA A 229 -3.68 -3.07 8.85
N THR A 230 -3.67 -1.89 9.48
CA THR A 230 -4.52 -0.76 9.09
C THR A 230 -4.25 -0.35 7.64
N ASN A 231 -2.99 -0.28 7.24
CA ASN A 231 -2.60 0.03 5.86
C ASN A 231 -3.02 -1.08 4.88
N LEU A 232 -2.78 -2.35 5.26
CA LEU A 232 -3.11 -3.50 4.42
C LEU A 232 -4.62 -3.63 4.16
N PHE A 233 -5.46 -3.34 5.17
CA PHE A 233 -6.91 -3.46 5.10
C PHE A 233 -7.64 -2.15 4.77
N ASP A 234 -6.91 -1.07 4.46
CA ASP A 234 -7.54 0.20 4.10
C ASP A 234 -8.56 0.02 2.97
N GLY A 235 -9.78 0.56 3.19
CA GLY A 235 -10.91 0.46 2.26
C GLY A 235 -11.60 -0.91 2.18
N TRP A 236 -11.11 -1.95 2.88
CA TRP A 236 -11.80 -3.23 2.94
C TRP A 236 -12.88 -3.25 4.03
N LYS A 237 -14.11 -3.58 3.64
CA LYS A 237 -15.29 -3.49 4.53
C LYS A 237 -15.36 -4.56 5.63
N GLY A 238 -14.55 -5.61 5.53
CA GLY A 238 -14.51 -6.70 6.52
C GLY A 238 -13.65 -6.39 7.75
N HIS A 239 -12.81 -5.36 7.71
CA HIS A 239 -11.90 -5.01 8.81
C HIS A 239 -12.52 -3.95 9.72
N VAL A 240 -12.55 -4.23 11.02
CA VAL A 240 -12.97 -3.28 12.04
C VAL A 240 -11.73 -2.71 12.72
N THR A 241 -11.46 -1.42 12.49
CA THR A 241 -10.43 -0.71 13.24
C THR A 241 -11.06 -0.17 14.53
N VAL A 242 -10.57 -0.63 15.69
CA VAL A 242 -10.97 -0.06 16.98
C VAL A 242 -10.19 1.23 17.19
N GLY A 243 -10.90 2.36 17.13
CA GLY A 243 -10.33 3.66 17.48
C GLY A 243 -9.96 3.77 18.96
N PRO A 244 -9.25 4.85 19.36
CA PRO A 244 -8.93 5.08 20.76
C PRO A 244 -10.23 5.12 21.60
N LEU A 245 -10.19 4.52 22.79
CA LEU A 245 -11.32 4.51 23.72
C LEU A 245 -11.76 5.94 24.01
N GLN A 246 -12.98 6.29 23.65
CA GLN A 246 -13.62 7.53 24.10
C GLN A 246 -14.36 7.26 25.40
N GLN A 247 -14.02 8.03 26.43
CA GLN A 247 -14.71 7.96 27.70
C GLN A 247 -16.12 8.55 27.50
N VAL A 248 -17.13 7.68 27.52
CA VAL A 248 -18.53 8.12 27.52
C VAL A 248 -18.84 8.65 28.91
N ALA A 249 -19.29 9.92 28.98
CA ALA A 249 -19.76 10.48 30.26
C ALA A 249 -20.86 9.59 30.84
N ALA A 250 -20.75 9.27 32.13
CA ALA A 250 -21.81 8.52 32.82
C ALA A 250 -23.15 9.26 32.67
N PRO A 251 -24.27 8.57 32.42
CA PRO A 251 -25.58 9.20 32.39
C PRO A 251 -25.80 9.91 33.73
N THR A 252 -26.04 11.21 33.66
CA THR A 252 -26.43 12.00 34.84
C THR A 252 -27.78 11.46 35.32
N ASP A 253 -27.80 10.80 36.49
CA ASP A 253 -29.04 10.35 37.12
C ASP A 253 -30.02 11.50 37.19
N ALA A 254 -31.16 11.34 36.53
CA ALA A 254 -32.27 12.28 36.63
C ALA A 254 -32.67 12.34 38.10
N ALA A 255 -32.63 13.54 38.69
CA ALA A 255 -33.05 13.79 40.05
C ALA A 255 -34.51 13.27 40.26
N PRO A 256 -34.81 12.60 41.39
CA PRO A 256 -36.17 12.14 41.67
C PRO A 256 -37.10 13.36 41.84
N GLY A 257 -38.14 13.36 40.96
CA GLY A 257 -39.15 14.39 41.02
C GLY A 257 -39.82 14.43 42.40
N THR A 258 -39.75 15.57 43.06
CA THR A 258 -40.54 15.92 44.23
C THR A 258 -42.01 16.00 43.88
N LYS A 259 -42.80 15.18 44.58
CA LYS A 259 -44.26 15.30 44.61
C LYS A 259 -44.68 16.58 45.37
#